data_bf09b2e24978efbb802d0e6358faf205
#
_entry.id   bf09b2e24978efbb802d0e6358faf205
#
_cell.length_a   1.000
_cell.length_b   1.000
_cell.length_c   1.000
_cell.angle_alpha   90.00
_cell.angle_beta   90.00
_cell.angle_gamma   90.00
#
_symmetry.space_group_name_H-M   'P 1'
#
loop_
_entity.id
_entity.type
_entity.pdbx_description
1 polymer ?
#
loop_
_entity_poly.entity_id
_entity_poly.type
_entity_poly.pdbx_seq_one_letter_code
_entity_poly.pdbx_strand_id
1 'polypeptide(L)'
;LYPFALMLSSSIKSAVDGTRMELIPPYLYQDAALYQKYLESRYNEESSRLMDNYPGSWISFAEVKLPDDPDPAVWQDFKAFLKQSDYSVYHYYVAEHYGRGVYPLAQRQYRKILRSENSNSLVEFNKRYGTGAVSWEEIVVEEKEITRRLFTSSSSGYLGRFRKFKEQTPLWQRLFVDPDGCFVNSELIPSAGGDLAKFNRLNGTSYQAWTDIRLPSECPPEGHHLREPWLRYARAVLNIHQLGLTD
;
A
#
# COMPACT_ATOMS: atom_id res chain seq x y z
N LEU A 1 -8.65 26.56 -31.44
CA LEU A 1 -8.48 26.76 -29.99
C LEU A 1 -8.99 25.57 -29.16
N TYR A 2 -10.17 25.02 -29.44
CA TYR A 2 -10.78 23.92 -28.67
C TYR A 2 -9.90 22.64 -28.63
N PRO A 3 -9.37 22.11 -29.76
CA PRO A 3 -8.49 20.95 -29.71
C PRO A 3 -7.22 21.17 -28.89
N PHE A 4 -6.66 22.37 -28.96
CA PHE A 4 -5.47 22.75 -28.18
C PHE A 4 -5.76 22.80 -26.68
N ALA A 5 -6.92 23.34 -26.28
CA ALA A 5 -7.36 23.37 -24.90
C ALA A 5 -7.60 21.97 -24.36
N LEU A 6 -8.15 21.04 -25.16
CA LEU A 6 -8.29 19.63 -24.81
C LEU A 6 -6.93 18.94 -24.64
N MET A 7 -5.95 19.22 -25.50
CA MET A 7 -4.60 18.67 -25.37
C MET A 7 -3.94 19.13 -24.07
N LEU A 8 -4.04 20.42 -23.75
CA LEU A 8 -3.54 20.96 -22.48
C LEU A 8 -4.26 20.31 -21.27
N SER A 9 -5.58 20.22 -21.30
CA SER A 9 -6.35 19.56 -20.26
C SER A 9 -5.94 18.09 -20.10
N SER A 10 -5.75 17.38 -21.19
CA SER A 10 -5.36 15.96 -21.18
C SER A 10 -3.94 15.74 -20.63
N SER A 11 -3.04 16.71 -20.80
CA SER A 11 -1.65 16.59 -20.32
C SER A 11 -1.51 16.62 -18.78
N ILE A 12 -2.53 17.13 -18.08
CA ILE A 12 -2.56 17.22 -16.62
C ILE A 12 -3.53 16.20 -15.99
N LYS A 13 -4.16 15.36 -16.81
CA LYS A 13 -5.06 14.29 -16.36
C LYS A 13 -4.32 12.97 -16.21
N SER A 14 -4.78 12.17 -15.26
CA SER A 14 -4.35 10.79 -15.07
C SER A 14 -5.35 9.80 -15.67
N ALA A 15 -5.13 8.51 -15.46
CA ALA A 15 -6.04 7.47 -15.90
C ALA A 15 -7.45 7.61 -15.28
N VAL A 16 -7.57 8.13 -14.06
CA VAL A 16 -8.85 8.35 -13.38
C VAL A 16 -9.64 9.49 -14.02
N ASP A 17 -8.96 10.58 -14.37
CA ASP A 17 -9.58 11.76 -14.97
C ASP A 17 -9.71 11.68 -16.50
N GLY A 18 -8.88 10.84 -17.13
CA GLY A 18 -8.73 10.78 -18.59
C GLY A 18 -9.99 10.32 -19.33
N THR A 19 -10.90 9.65 -18.64
CA THR A 19 -12.18 9.19 -19.21
C THR A 19 -13.21 10.30 -19.38
N ARG A 20 -13.01 11.47 -18.74
CA ARG A 20 -13.92 12.62 -18.78
C ARG A 20 -13.38 13.68 -19.72
N MET A 21 -14.20 14.06 -20.74
CA MET A 21 -13.87 15.13 -21.69
C MET A 21 -14.15 16.53 -21.12
N GLU A 22 -13.69 16.81 -19.91
CA GLU A 22 -13.84 18.11 -19.29
C GLU A 22 -12.60 18.98 -19.57
N LEU A 23 -12.81 20.24 -19.93
CA LEU A 23 -11.69 21.17 -20.20
C LEU A 23 -10.93 21.53 -18.94
N ILE A 24 -11.63 21.64 -17.82
CA ILE A 24 -11.05 21.93 -16.50
C ILE A 24 -11.22 20.67 -15.66
N PRO A 25 -10.10 20.03 -15.23
CA PRO A 25 -10.19 18.86 -14.38
C PRO A 25 -10.94 19.14 -13.07
N PRO A 26 -11.87 18.27 -12.64
CA PRO A 26 -12.69 18.49 -11.44
C PRO A 26 -11.88 18.68 -10.17
N TYR A 27 -10.73 18.03 -10.05
CA TYR A 27 -9.87 18.16 -8.87
C TYR A 27 -9.32 19.57 -8.62
N LEU A 28 -9.45 20.49 -9.58
CA LEU A 28 -9.06 21.89 -9.40
C LEU A 28 -10.12 22.72 -8.66
N TYR A 29 -11.35 22.22 -8.55
CA TYR A 29 -12.48 22.99 -7.96
C TYR A 29 -13.44 22.14 -7.12
N GLN A 30 -13.23 20.82 -7.00
CA GLN A 30 -14.07 19.91 -6.21
C GLN A 30 -13.22 19.13 -5.23
N ASP A 31 -13.50 19.26 -3.92
CA ASP A 31 -12.73 18.60 -2.85
C ASP A 31 -12.76 17.07 -2.95
N ALA A 32 -13.91 16.49 -3.31
CA ALA A 32 -14.02 15.04 -3.51
C ALA A 32 -13.11 14.54 -4.64
N ALA A 33 -13.06 15.27 -5.76
CA ALA A 33 -12.17 14.92 -6.87
C ALA A 33 -10.69 15.15 -6.52
N LEU A 34 -10.39 16.20 -5.75
CA LEU A 34 -9.04 16.47 -5.25
C LEU A 34 -8.58 15.34 -4.30
N TYR A 35 -9.47 14.86 -3.43
CA TYR A 35 -9.19 13.74 -2.54
C TYR A 35 -8.93 12.44 -3.31
N GLN A 36 -9.75 12.13 -4.31
CA GLN A 36 -9.55 11.00 -5.21
C GLN A 36 -8.19 11.08 -5.91
N LYS A 37 -7.82 12.27 -6.40
CA LYS A 37 -6.52 12.53 -7.02
C LYS A 37 -5.35 12.39 -6.03
N TYR A 38 -5.53 12.84 -4.80
CA TYR A 38 -4.57 12.63 -3.72
C TYR A 38 -4.34 11.14 -3.46
N LEU A 39 -5.40 10.32 -3.36
CA LEU A 39 -5.29 8.88 -3.15
C LEU A 39 -4.62 8.19 -4.34
N GLU A 40 -4.97 8.56 -5.57
CA GLU A 40 -4.34 8.06 -6.78
C GLU A 40 -2.82 8.30 -6.74
N SER A 41 -2.40 9.52 -6.42
CA SER A 41 -0.99 9.87 -6.27
C SER A 41 -0.33 9.13 -5.10
N ARG A 42 -1.04 9.01 -3.98
CA ARG A 42 -0.56 8.33 -2.77
C ARG A 42 -0.26 6.86 -3.02
N TYR A 43 -1.15 6.17 -3.75
CA TYR A 43 -1.02 4.75 -4.09
C TYR A 43 -0.36 4.50 -5.45
N ASN A 44 0.27 5.53 -6.03
CA ASN A 44 0.99 5.48 -7.32
C ASN A 44 0.16 4.82 -8.45
N GLU A 45 -1.13 5.18 -8.53
CA GLU A 45 -2.11 4.67 -9.49
C GLU A 45 -2.45 3.16 -9.35
N GLU A 46 -1.99 2.50 -8.28
CA GLU A 46 -2.25 1.08 -8.01
C GLU A 46 -3.53 0.89 -7.19
N SER A 47 -4.66 0.62 -7.85
CA SER A 47 -5.96 0.43 -7.18
C SER A 47 -6.00 -0.77 -6.24
N SER A 48 -5.20 -1.82 -6.49
CA SER A 48 -5.06 -2.96 -5.58
C SER A 48 -4.59 -2.54 -4.19
N ARG A 49 -3.70 -1.55 -4.11
CA ARG A 49 -3.21 -1.00 -2.83
C ARG A 49 -4.28 -0.22 -2.08
N LEU A 50 -5.13 0.48 -2.82
CA LEU A 50 -6.30 1.13 -2.22
C LEU A 50 -7.23 0.08 -1.59
N MET A 51 -7.51 -1.02 -2.29
CA MET A 51 -8.37 -2.10 -1.80
C MET A 51 -7.78 -2.79 -0.57
N ASP A 52 -6.45 -2.95 -0.49
CA ASP A 52 -5.76 -3.56 0.64
C ASP A 52 -5.82 -2.71 1.92
N ASN A 53 -5.98 -1.39 1.78
CA ASN A 53 -5.87 -0.45 2.90
C ASN A 53 -7.17 0.31 3.24
N TYR A 54 -8.15 0.26 2.35
CA TYR A 54 -9.45 0.90 2.58
C TYR A 54 -10.56 -0.14 2.63
N PRO A 55 -11.36 -0.17 3.69
CA PRO A 55 -12.52 -1.05 3.75
C PRO A 55 -13.54 -0.64 2.68
N GLY A 56 -13.94 -1.59 1.86
CA GLY A 56 -14.94 -1.37 0.81
C GLY A 56 -14.62 -2.13 -0.47
N SER A 57 -15.60 -2.25 -1.35
CA SER A 57 -15.45 -2.85 -2.68
C SER A 57 -15.15 -1.78 -3.72
N TRP A 58 -14.03 -1.08 -3.55
CA TRP A 58 -13.60 -0.05 -4.49
C TRP A 58 -12.93 -0.70 -5.70
N ILE A 59 -13.45 -0.45 -6.89
CA ILE A 59 -12.84 -0.91 -8.14
C ILE A 59 -11.86 0.13 -8.68
N SER A 60 -12.10 1.41 -8.37
CA SER A 60 -11.25 2.51 -8.81
C SER A 60 -11.19 3.65 -7.79
N PHE A 61 -10.18 4.50 -7.91
CA PHE A 61 -10.05 5.72 -7.09
C PHE A 61 -11.24 6.67 -7.26
N ALA A 62 -11.89 6.68 -8.43
CA ALA A 62 -13.04 7.54 -8.72
C ALA A 62 -14.30 7.20 -7.90
N GLU A 63 -14.34 6.01 -7.29
CA GLU A 63 -15.47 5.57 -6.47
C GLU A 63 -15.33 5.98 -5.01
N VAL A 64 -14.13 6.36 -4.59
CA VAL A 64 -13.86 6.73 -3.19
C VAL A 64 -14.56 8.04 -2.87
N LYS A 65 -15.34 8.03 -1.80
CA LYS A 65 -16.01 9.22 -1.29
C LYS A 65 -15.07 10.02 -0.39
N LEU A 66 -15.25 11.33 -0.36
CA LEU A 66 -14.61 12.16 0.65
C LEU A 66 -15.09 11.69 2.04
N PRO A 67 -14.18 11.36 2.97
CA PRO A 67 -14.59 10.97 4.32
C PRO A 67 -15.24 12.15 5.05
N ASP A 68 -16.15 11.84 5.94
CA ASP A 68 -16.70 12.82 6.87
C ASP A 68 -15.59 13.37 7.79
N ASP A 69 -15.79 14.57 8.31
CA ASP A 69 -14.86 15.16 9.26
C ASP A 69 -14.76 14.27 10.51
N PRO A 70 -13.56 13.85 10.91
CA PRO A 70 -13.40 13.02 12.10
C PRO A 70 -13.75 13.83 13.35
N ASP A 71 -14.36 13.17 14.34
CA ASP A 71 -14.53 13.76 15.66
C ASP A 71 -13.18 14.26 16.19
N PRO A 72 -13.06 15.55 16.55
CA PRO A 72 -11.79 16.12 17.01
C PRO A 72 -11.19 15.41 18.22
N ALA A 73 -12.00 14.89 19.14
CA ALA A 73 -11.54 14.15 20.32
C ALA A 73 -10.95 12.80 19.90
N VAL A 74 -11.67 12.03 19.09
CA VAL A 74 -11.20 10.74 18.54
C VAL A 74 -9.92 10.94 17.73
N TRP A 75 -9.83 12.03 16.96
CA TRP A 75 -8.63 12.36 16.20
C TRP A 75 -7.43 12.68 17.09
N GLN A 76 -7.62 13.37 18.22
CA GLN A 76 -6.55 13.63 19.19
C GLN A 76 -6.10 12.34 19.90
N ASP A 77 -7.04 11.51 20.32
CA ASP A 77 -6.74 10.20 20.93
C ASP A 77 -5.97 9.30 19.97
N PHE A 78 -6.37 9.25 18.70
CA PHE A 78 -5.66 8.50 17.68
C PHE A 78 -4.23 9.03 17.48
N LYS A 79 -4.03 10.34 17.43
CA LYS A 79 -2.68 10.93 17.35
C LYS A 79 -1.82 10.62 18.59
N ALA A 80 -2.42 10.60 19.78
CA ALA A 80 -1.73 10.23 21.00
C ALA A 80 -1.33 8.75 20.99
N PHE A 81 -2.25 7.86 20.59
CA PHE A 81 -1.99 6.44 20.39
C PHE A 81 -0.82 6.20 19.41
N LEU A 82 -0.83 6.85 18.27
CA LEU A 82 0.24 6.73 17.27
C LEU A 82 1.62 7.16 17.80
N LYS A 83 1.67 8.16 18.68
CA LYS A 83 2.92 8.62 19.32
C LYS A 83 3.46 7.62 20.35
N GLN A 84 2.56 6.86 21.01
CA GLN A 84 2.93 5.88 22.04
C GLN A 84 3.27 4.51 21.46
N SER A 85 2.84 4.23 20.24
CA SER A 85 3.00 2.93 19.63
C SER A 85 4.31 2.85 18.85
N ASP A 86 5.12 1.86 19.19
CA ASP A 86 6.35 1.53 18.46
C ASP A 86 6.01 0.60 17.29
N TYR A 87 5.63 1.21 16.17
CA TYR A 87 5.30 0.45 14.98
C TYR A 87 6.56 -0.01 14.24
N SER A 88 6.69 -1.30 14.10
CA SER A 88 7.74 -1.90 13.27
C SER A 88 7.61 -1.43 11.81
N VAL A 89 8.74 -1.25 11.14
CA VAL A 89 8.82 -0.92 9.70
C VAL A 89 8.13 -1.95 8.80
N TYR A 90 7.77 -3.10 9.33
CA TYR A 90 7.04 -4.15 8.62
C TYR A 90 5.52 -3.96 8.60
N HIS A 91 5.00 -2.97 9.33
CA HIS A 91 3.56 -2.69 9.39
C HIS A 91 3.11 -1.59 8.43
N TYR A 92 4.01 -1.00 7.65
CA TYR A 92 3.66 0.07 6.71
C TYR A 92 4.59 0.10 5.50
N TYR A 93 4.11 0.71 4.41
CA TYR A 93 4.90 1.09 3.25
C TYR A 93 5.22 2.57 3.29
N VAL A 94 6.28 2.99 2.57
CA VAL A 94 6.58 4.40 2.30
C VAL A 94 6.83 4.66 0.82
N ALA A 95 7.20 3.61 0.07
CA ALA A 95 7.45 3.67 -1.35
C ALA A 95 6.64 2.56 -2.04
N GLU A 96 5.63 2.94 -2.78
CA GLU A 96 4.87 1.99 -3.57
C GLU A 96 5.71 1.39 -4.71
N HIS A 97 5.21 0.29 -5.25
CA HIS A 97 5.81 -0.35 -6.40
C HIS A 97 5.93 0.60 -7.59
N TYR A 98 7.06 0.55 -8.27
CA TYR A 98 7.25 1.22 -9.55
C TYR A 98 6.32 0.63 -10.60
N GLY A 99 5.46 1.45 -11.15
CA GLY A 99 4.51 1.05 -12.19
C GLY A 99 4.33 2.14 -13.25
N ARG A 100 4.02 1.75 -14.47
CA ARG A 100 3.67 2.66 -15.58
C ARG A 100 4.68 3.80 -15.83
N GLY A 101 5.96 3.59 -15.54
CA GLY A 101 6.98 4.62 -15.72
C GLY A 101 7.03 5.70 -14.65
N VAL A 102 6.22 5.60 -13.59
CA VAL A 102 6.16 6.57 -12.50
C VAL A 102 6.89 6.06 -11.26
N TYR A 103 7.88 6.82 -10.81
CA TYR A 103 8.58 6.53 -9.56
C TYR A 103 7.88 7.20 -8.39
N PRO A 104 7.48 6.43 -7.34
CA PRO A 104 6.92 6.98 -6.12
C PRO A 104 7.82 8.05 -5.49
N LEU A 105 7.20 9.03 -4.81
CA LEU A 105 7.93 10.13 -4.18
C LEU A 105 9.03 9.62 -3.24
N ALA A 106 8.72 8.65 -2.39
CA ALA A 106 9.69 8.09 -1.45
C ALA A 106 10.88 7.41 -2.16
N GLN A 107 10.65 6.72 -3.28
CA GLN A 107 11.73 6.16 -4.10
C GLN A 107 12.67 7.26 -4.62
N ARG A 108 12.11 8.36 -5.10
CA ARG A 108 12.89 9.50 -5.58
C ARG A 108 13.67 10.18 -4.47
N GLN A 109 13.07 10.35 -3.29
CA GLN A 109 13.72 10.91 -2.11
C GLN A 109 14.86 10.01 -1.63
N TYR A 110 14.62 8.72 -1.52
CA TYR A 110 15.62 7.75 -1.11
C TYR A 110 16.80 7.69 -2.08
N ARG A 111 16.52 7.64 -3.38
CA ARG A 111 17.56 7.69 -4.43
C ARG A 111 18.41 8.96 -4.35
N LYS A 112 17.79 10.12 -4.05
CA LYS A 112 18.51 11.37 -3.83
C LYS A 112 19.47 11.28 -2.64
N ILE A 113 19.06 10.62 -1.56
CA ILE A 113 19.94 10.36 -0.39
C ILE A 113 21.10 9.48 -0.81
N LEU A 114 20.85 8.36 -1.47
CA LEU A 114 21.91 7.46 -1.93
C LEU A 114 22.92 8.17 -2.85
N ARG A 115 22.43 9.02 -3.76
CA ARG A 115 23.29 9.83 -4.62
C ARG A 115 24.19 10.76 -3.81
N SER A 116 23.64 11.49 -2.86
CA SER A 116 24.44 12.42 -2.03
C SER A 116 25.46 11.69 -1.14
N GLU A 117 25.09 10.53 -0.58
CA GLU A 117 25.98 9.72 0.27
C GLU A 117 27.13 9.06 -0.51
N ASN A 118 27.06 9.01 -1.83
CA ASN A 118 28.07 8.44 -2.71
C ASN A 118 28.64 9.47 -3.69
N SER A 119 28.78 10.72 -3.25
CA SER A 119 29.40 11.83 -4.02
C SER A 119 28.77 12.03 -5.41
N ASN A 120 27.49 11.70 -5.59
CA ASN A 120 26.77 11.62 -6.87
C ASN A 120 27.41 10.66 -7.90
N SER A 121 28.27 9.75 -7.45
CA SER A 121 28.97 8.77 -8.29
C SER A 121 28.30 7.43 -8.25
N LEU A 122 27.77 6.96 -9.39
CA LEU A 122 27.22 5.62 -9.51
C LEU A 122 28.28 4.52 -9.37
N VAL A 123 29.52 4.84 -9.76
CA VAL A 123 30.67 3.93 -9.59
C VAL A 123 30.97 3.69 -8.11
N GLU A 124 30.98 4.75 -7.29
CA GLU A 124 31.17 4.62 -5.85
C GLU A 124 30.02 3.85 -5.19
N PHE A 125 28.79 4.14 -5.61
CA PHE A 125 27.62 3.40 -5.17
C PHE A 125 27.75 1.90 -5.48
N ASN A 126 28.04 1.55 -6.74
CA ASN A 126 28.20 0.15 -7.15
C ASN A 126 29.32 -0.55 -6.36
N LYS A 127 30.45 0.12 -6.18
CA LYS A 127 31.57 -0.41 -5.38
C LYS A 127 31.18 -0.62 -3.91
N ARG A 128 30.45 0.34 -3.33
CA ARG A 128 30.05 0.30 -1.91
C ARG A 128 29.01 -0.78 -1.63
N TYR A 129 28.06 -0.98 -2.53
CA TYR A 129 26.93 -1.87 -2.33
C TYR A 129 27.00 -3.17 -3.13
N GLY A 130 28.09 -3.39 -3.88
CA GLY A 130 28.27 -4.60 -4.68
C GLY A 130 27.23 -4.74 -5.81
N THR A 131 26.79 -3.63 -6.39
CA THR A 131 25.79 -3.60 -7.46
C THR A 131 26.44 -3.37 -8.82
N GLY A 132 25.69 -3.62 -9.89
CA GLY A 132 26.11 -3.38 -11.27
C GLY A 132 25.19 -2.42 -12.01
N ALA A 133 24.55 -1.48 -11.29
CA ALA A 133 23.62 -0.54 -11.88
C ALA A 133 24.30 0.34 -12.94
N VAL A 134 23.69 0.48 -14.10
CA VAL A 134 24.19 1.32 -15.19
C VAL A 134 23.57 2.73 -15.14
N SER A 135 22.49 2.89 -14.39
CA SER A 135 21.85 4.18 -14.13
C SER A 135 21.27 4.25 -12.71
N TRP A 136 21.03 5.46 -12.21
CA TRP A 136 20.37 5.67 -10.91
C TRP A 136 18.91 5.23 -10.93
N GLU A 137 18.29 5.17 -12.10
CA GLU A 137 16.91 4.77 -12.31
C GLU A 137 16.70 3.27 -12.05
N GLU A 138 17.74 2.46 -12.20
CA GLU A 138 17.69 1.03 -11.88
C GLU A 138 17.71 0.74 -10.38
N ILE A 139 18.03 1.73 -9.57
CA ILE A 139 18.03 1.57 -8.11
C ILE A 139 16.62 1.78 -7.59
N VAL A 140 15.90 0.69 -7.46
CA VAL A 140 14.52 0.62 -7.00
C VAL A 140 14.43 -0.29 -5.79
N VAL A 141 13.60 0.08 -4.82
CA VAL A 141 13.25 -0.74 -3.67
C VAL A 141 11.81 -1.20 -3.82
N GLU A 142 11.63 -2.49 -3.95
CA GLU A 142 10.32 -3.12 -4.01
C GLU A 142 9.80 -3.34 -2.59
N GLU A 143 8.74 -2.63 -2.20
CA GLU A 143 8.12 -2.76 -0.88
C GLU A 143 6.90 -3.68 -0.84
N LYS A 144 6.37 -4.09 -2.01
CA LYS A 144 5.16 -4.93 -2.07
C LYS A 144 5.26 -6.24 -1.27
N GLU A 145 6.49 -6.70 -1.03
CA GLU A 145 6.75 -7.93 -0.28
C GLU A 145 6.92 -7.70 1.23
N ILE A 146 6.83 -6.46 1.70
CA ILE A 146 7.13 -6.12 3.11
C ILE A 146 6.21 -6.84 4.10
N THR A 147 4.96 -7.10 3.69
CA THR A 147 3.98 -7.85 4.46
C THR A 147 4.06 -9.35 4.23
N ARG A 148 4.87 -9.79 3.29
CA ARG A 148 5.00 -11.19 2.91
C ARG A 148 6.21 -11.83 3.58
N ARG A 149 6.10 -13.14 3.78
CA ARG A 149 7.13 -13.96 4.42
C ARG A 149 8.49 -13.90 3.72
N LEU A 150 8.49 -13.72 2.40
CA LEU A 150 9.72 -13.65 1.60
C LEU A 150 10.53 -12.38 1.82
N PHE A 151 9.95 -11.36 2.45
CA PHE A 151 10.70 -10.17 2.79
C PHE A 151 11.66 -10.47 3.94
N THR A 152 12.89 -10.75 3.59
CA THR A 152 13.98 -10.85 4.56
C THR A 152 14.64 -9.48 4.69
N SER A 153 14.66 -8.94 5.91
CA SER A 153 15.41 -7.72 6.19
C SER A 153 16.90 -7.98 6.04
N SER A 154 17.45 -7.70 4.87
CA SER A 154 18.90 -7.57 4.79
C SER A 154 19.31 -6.37 5.65
N SER A 155 20.08 -6.60 6.70
CA SER A 155 20.68 -5.51 7.49
C SER A 155 21.84 -4.84 6.74
N SER A 156 22.26 -5.39 5.62
CA SER A 156 23.38 -4.95 4.80
C SER A 156 22.93 -4.33 3.47
N GLY A 157 23.79 -3.50 2.91
CA GLY A 157 23.57 -2.89 1.61
C GLY A 157 22.57 -1.72 1.62
N TYR A 158 22.15 -1.29 0.42
CA TYR A 158 21.24 -0.17 0.27
C TYR A 158 19.80 -0.49 0.74
N LEU A 159 19.41 -1.76 0.83
CA LEU A 159 18.14 -2.19 1.44
C LEU A 159 18.15 -1.97 2.95
N GLY A 160 19.24 -2.25 3.65
CA GLY A 160 19.36 -1.90 5.08
C GLY A 160 19.35 -0.39 5.31
N ARG A 161 19.92 0.39 4.39
CA ARG A 161 19.83 1.85 4.41
C ARG A 161 18.40 2.35 4.18
N PHE A 162 17.62 1.66 3.34
CA PHE A 162 16.21 1.95 3.11
C PHE A 162 15.36 1.77 4.38
N ARG A 163 15.65 0.75 5.19
CA ARG A 163 14.98 0.56 6.47
C ARG A 163 15.13 1.80 7.37
N LYS A 164 16.35 2.35 7.50
CA LYS A 164 16.57 3.59 8.26
C LYS A 164 15.82 4.78 7.68
N PHE A 165 15.73 4.87 6.37
CA PHE A 165 14.92 5.88 5.69
C PHE A 165 13.43 5.74 6.05
N LYS A 166 12.88 4.51 6.06
CA LYS A 166 11.50 4.25 6.47
C LYS A 166 11.23 4.68 7.91
N GLU A 167 12.11 4.35 8.83
CA GLU A 167 12.01 4.72 10.25
C GLU A 167 11.92 6.25 10.44
N GLN A 168 12.60 7.00 9.60
CA GLN A 168 12.63 8.47 9.62
C GLN A 168 11.48 9.12 8.83
N THR A 169 10.72 8.35 8.07
CA THR A 169 9.64 8.88 7.24
C THR A 169 8.49 9.39 8.13
N PRO A 170 7.98 10.60 7.89
CA PRO A 170 6.89 11.15 8.68
C PRO A 170 5.61 10.32 8.56
N LEU A 171 4.79 10.33 9.61
CA LEU A 171 3.59 9.51 9.74
C LEU A 171 2.63 9.64 8.53
N TRP A 172 2.47 10.85 8.00
CA TRP A 172 1.59 11.11 6.87
C TRP A 172 2.02 10.45 5.55
N GLN A 173 3.29 10.03 5.43
CA GLN A 173 3.78 9.27 4.29
C GLN A 173 3.68 7.76 4.48
N ARG A 174 3.38 7.28 5.69
CA ARG A 174 3.29 5.86 5.97
C ARG A 174 1.94 5.30 5.56
N LEU A 175 1.95 4.23 4.79
CA LEU A 175 0.76 3.49 4.38
C LEU A 175 0.71 2.21 5.23
N PHE A 176 -0.06 2.25 6.31
CA PHE A 176 -0.18 1.10 7.19
C PHE A 176 -0.92 -0.03 6.49
N VAL A 177 -0.48 -1.24 6.73
CA VAL A 177 -1.09 -2.45 6.18
C VAL A 177 -2.28 -2.84 7.03
N ASP A 178 -3.38 -3.19 6.39
CA ASP A 178 -4.52 -3.84 7.02
C ASP A 178 -4.38 -5.37 6.88
N PRO A 179 -4.03 -6.09 7.97
CA PRO A 179 -3.89 -7.55 7.91
C PRO A 179 -5.19 -8.26 7.60
N ASP A 180 -6.33 -7.73 8.03
CA ASP A 180 -7.66 -8.29 7.74
C ASP A 180 -7.94 -8.23 6.23
N GLY A 181 -7.77 -7.06 5.64
CA GLY A 181 -7.94 -6.88 4.19
C GLY A 181 -6.97 -7.72 3.38
N CYS A 182 -5.71 -7.79 3.78
CA CYS A 182 -4.71 -8.63 3.13
C CYS A 182 -5.09 -10.12 3.18
N PHE A 183 -5.54 -10.61 4.33
CA PHE A 183 -5.99 -12.00 4.50
C PHE A 183 -7.20 -12.31 3.63
N VAL A 184 -8.21 -11.46 3.67
CA VAL A 184 -9.44 -11.63 2.90
C VAL A 184 -9.14 -11.61 1.40
N ASN A 185 -8.35 -10.64 0.93
CA ASN A 185 -8.02 -10.48 -0.48
C ASN A 185 -7.11 -11.61 -1.02
N SER A 186 -6.16 -12.09 -0.20
CA SER A 186 -5.22 -13.12 -0.66
C SER A 186 -5.75 -14.56 -0.56
N GLU A 187 -6.59 -14.84 0.45
CA GLU A 187 -7.01 -16.22 0.76
C GLU A 187 -8.48 -16.48 0.50
N LEU A 188 -9.38 -15.56 0.92
CA LEU A 188 -10.80 -15.88 0.94
C LEU A 188 -11.50 -15.52 -0.37
N ILE A 189 -11.28 -14.33 -0.90
CA ILE A 189 -11.88 -13.89 -2.16
C ILE A 189 -11.51 -14.84 -3.33
N PRO A 190 -10.24 -15.23 -3.52
CA PRO A 190 -9.88 -16.16 -4.57
C PRO A 190 -10.51 -17.53 -4.40
N SER A 191 -10.65 -18.03 -3.15
CA SER A 191 -11.24 -19.35 -2.87
C SER A 191 -12.70 -19.48 -3.32
N ALA A 192 -13.42 -18.37 -3.34
CA ALA A 192 -14.82 -18.31 -3.76
C ALA A 192 -15.02 -17.73 -5.17
N GLY A 193 -13.93 -17.33 -5.83
CA GLY A 193 -13.98 -16.64 -7.14
C GLY A 193 -14.61 -15.25 -7.06
N GLY A 194 -14.46 -14.56 -5.92
CA GLY A 194 -15.00 -13.21 -5.68
C GLY A 194 -16.45 -13.18 -5.17
N ASP A 195 -17.13 -14.32 -5.11
CA ASP A 195 -18.54 -14.39 -4.75
C ASP A 195 -18.73 -14.69 -3.26
N LEU A 196 -19.13 -13.68 -2.47
CA LEU A 196 -19.40 -13.82 -1.03
C LEU A 196 -20.56 -14.78 -0.72
N ALA A 197 -21.60 -14.79 -1.55
CA ALA A 197 -22.73 -15.71 -1.34
C ALA A 197 -22.28 -17.17 -1.52
N LYS A 198 -21.42 -17.43 -2.48
CA LYS A 198 -20.77 -18.74 -2.65
C LYS A 198 -19.89 -19.10 -1.46
N PHE A 199 -19.09 -18.15 -0.96
CA PHE A 199 -18.26 -18.35 0.24
C PHE A 199 -19.12 -18.73 1.44
N ASN A 200 -20.19 -17.97 1.71
CA ASN A 200 -21.13 -18.23 2.80
C ASN A 200 -21.75 -19.64 2.69
N ARG A 201 -22.22 -20.01 1.50
CA ARG A 201 -22.84 -21.32 1.28
C ARG A 201 -21.86 -22.48 1.49
N LEU A 202 -20.61 -22.34 1.04
CA LEU A 202 -19.59 -23.38 1.20
C LEU A 202 -19.14 -23.56 2.65
N ASN A 203 -19.18 -22.49 3.44
CA ASN A 203 -18.66 -22.45 4.81
C ASN A 203 -19.75 -22.41 5.89
N GLY A 204 -21.02 -22.40 5.51
CA GLY A 204 -22.15 -22.32 6.48
C GLY A 204 -22.18 -20.99 7.23
N THR A 205 -21.78 -19.89 6.61
CA THR A 205 -21.69 -18.56 7.19
C THR A 205 -22.73 -17.60 6.58
N SER A 206 -22.86 -16.40 7.15
CA SER A 206 -23.85 -15.40 6.72
C SER A 206 -23.28 -13.97 6.71
N TYR A 207 -22.02 -13.83 6.36
CA TYR A 207 -21.36 -12.51 6.23
C TYR A 207 -22.11 -11.64 5.20
N GLN A 208 -22.28 -10.36 5.53
CA GLN A 208 -22.95 -9.40 4.65
C GLN A 208 -21.95 -8.72 3.70
N ALA A 209 -20.71 -8.57 4.15
CA ALA A 209 -19.62 -8.03 3.35
C ALA A 209 -18.30 -8.77 3.64
N TRP A 210 -17.36 -8.72 2.71
CA TRP A 210 -16.02 -9.25 2.93
C TRP A 210 -15.29 -8.56 4.09
N THR A 211 -15.63 -7.30 4.36
CA THR A 211 -15.12 -6.51 5.48
C THR A 211 -15.59 -6.94 6.86
N ASP A 212 -16.60 -7.83 6.92
CA ASP A 212 -17.07 -8.43 8.18
C ASP A 212 -16.12 -9.53 8.67
N ILE A 213 -15.25 -10.02 7.80
CA ILE A 213 -14.35 -11.13 8.10
C ILE A 213 -13.02 -10.56 8.59
N ARG A 214 -12.61 -10.98 9.79
CA ARG A 214 -11.35 -10.58 10.41
C ARG A 214 -10.34 -11.72 10.39
N LEU A 215 -9.06 -11.37 10.30
CA LEU A 215 -7.98 -12.32 10.51
C LEU A 215 -7.98 -12.74 11.98
N PRO A 216 -8.20 -14.01 12.31
CA PRO A 216 -8.09 -14.46 13.69
C PRO A 216 -6.68 -14.22 14.25
N SER A 217 -6.59 -13.68 15.48
CA SER A 217 -5.32 -13.45 16.18
C SER A 217 -4.58 -14.73 16.51
N GLU A 218 -5.33 -15.84 16.65
CA GLU A 218 -4.83 -17.17 16.95
C GLU A 218 -5.30 -18.17 15.89
N CYS A 219 -4.58 -19.30 15.79
CA CYS A 219 -4.97 -20.36 14.87
C CYS A 219 -6.38 -20.89 15.22
N PRO A 220 -7.36 -20.80 14.32
CA PRO A 220 -8.69 -21.32 14.58
C PRO A 220 -8.69 -22.82 14.87
N PRO A 221 -9.62 -23.33 15.70
CA PRO A 221 -9.72 -24.74 16.04
C PRO A 221 -10.03 -25.63 14.82
N GLU A 222 -9.82 -26.93 14.97
CA GLU A 222 -10.15 -27.90 13.92
C GLU A 222 -11.63 -27.81 13.53
N GLY A 223 -11.92 -27.90 12.24
CA GLY A 223 -13.25 -27.76 11.69
C GLY A 223 -13.76 -26.34 11.50
N HIS A 224 -13.03 -25.33 11.99
CA HIS A 224 -13.40 -23.93 11.72
C HIS A 224 -13.07 -23.54 10.28
N HIS A 225 -13.99 -22.89 9.58
CA HIS A 225 -13.88 -22.56 8.16
C HIS A 225 -12.70 -21.65 7.80
N LEU A 226 -12.19 -20.83 8.73
CA LEU A 226 -11.01 -19.99 8.52
C LEU A 226 -9.69 -20.69 8.86
N ARG A 227 -9.69 -21.92 9.41
CA ARG A 227 -8.45 -22.59 9.83
C ARG A 227 -7.46 -22.81 8.68
N GLU A 228 -7.91 -23.46 7.62
CA GLU A 228 -7.04 -23.77 6.48
C GLU A 228 -6.57 -22.49 5.75
N PRO A 229 -7.43 -21.49 5.46
CA PRO A 229 -6.98 -20.22 4.96
C PRO A 229 -5.98 -19.53 5.90
N TRP A 230 -6.23 -19.53 7.20
CA TRP A 230 -5.33 -18.94 8.21
C TRP A 230 -3.95 -19.61 8.19
N LEU A 231 -3.91 -20.95 8.17
CA LEU A 231 -2.65 -21.71 8.12
C LEU A 231 -1.85 -21.42 6.84
N ARG A 232 -2.54 -21.31 5.68
CA ARG A 232 -1.87 -20.93 4.43
C ARG A 232 -1.31 -19.51 4.52
N TYR A 233 -2.11 -18.57 4.98
CA TYR A 233 -1.73 -17.17 5.11
C TYR A 233 -0.53 -17.01 6.06
N ALA A 234 -0.62 -17.56 7.26
CA ALA A 234 0.44 -17.48 8.26
C ALA A 234 1.75 -18.16 7.80
N ARG A 235 1.67 -19.26 7.06
CA ARG A 235 2.84 -20.03 6.61
C ARG A 235 3.50 -19.47 5.34
N ALA A 236 2.72 -18.94 4.42
CA ALA A 236 3.19 -18.62 3.08
C ALA A 236 3.19 -17.12 2.76
N VAL A 237 2.31 -16.33 3.38
CA VAL A 237 2.08 -14.93 3.01
C VAL A 237 2.53 -13.98 4.10
N LEU A 238 2.07 -14.17 5.34
CA LEU A 238 2.29 -13.24 6.44
C LEU A 238 3.79 -13.13 6.78
N ASN A 239 4.27 -11.90 6.96
CA ASN A 239 5.65 -11.65 7.35
C ASN A 239 5.90 -12.21 8.75
N ILE A 240 7.05 -12.88 8.94
CA ILE A 240 7.42 -13.50 10.21
C ILE A 240 7.47 -12.50 11.38
N HIS A 241 7.76 -11.23 11.12
CA HIS A 241 7.76 -10.18 12.13
C HIS A 241 6.37 -9.78 12.64
N GLN A 242 5.32 -10.27 11.99
CA GLN A 242 3.94 -10.08 12.41
C GLN A 242 3.38 -11.30 13.18
N LEU A 243 4.19 -12.35 13.33
CA LEU A 243 3.84 -13.54 14.11
C LEU A 243 4.39 -13.42 15.52
N GLY A 244 3.54 -13.61 16.52
CA GLY A 244 3.89 -13.84 17.91
C GLY A 244 3.95 -15.33 18.20
N LEU A 245 4.76 -15.71 19.19
CA LEU A 245 4.67 -17.04 19.82
C LEU A 245 3.77 -16.90 21.04
N THR A 246 2.76 -17.76 21.14
CA THR A 246 2.00 -17.94 22.39
C THR A 246 2.70 -19.04 23.19
N ASP A 247 2.93 -18.81 24.47
CA ASP A 247 3.47 -19.78 25.41
C ASP A 247 2.54 -20.98 25.56
#